data_d9899085b95b1a8efe97a3dc8f37910c
#
_entry.id   d9899085b95b1a8efe97a3dc8f37910c
#
_cell.length_a   1.000
_cell.length_b   1.000
_cell.length_c   1.000
_cell.angle_alpha   90.00
_cell.angle_beta   90.00
_cell.angle_gamma   90.00
#
_symmetry.space_group_name_H-M   'P 1'
#
loop_
_entity.id
_entity.type
_entity.pdbx_description
1 polymer ?
#
loop_
_entity_poly.entity_id
_entity_poly.type
_entity_poly.pdbx_seq_one_letter_code
_entity_poly.pdbx_strand_id
1 'polypeptide(L)'
;MSDKPLKIDHGFRDELGLVLEGDGVNYCYQCGACVGDCPSARFSEDFNPRQIMLAVLYGMQEEVVGPDSKVWQCSNCFTCFDRCPQEVKPIEVIIALKNLMGERGIVPTGVDRLVDGLLQTGRSAKVTSATHRRREELGLPPLPEVDVAPMLKLLEVAEKEGS
;
A
#
# COMPACT_ATOMS: atom_id res chain seq x y z
N MET A 1 2.69 12.60 -22.83
CA MET A 1 1.56 11.64 -22.96
C MET A 1 2.12 10.44 -23.71
N SER A 2 2.08 9.27 -23.10
CA SER A 2 2.60 8.04 -23.74
C SER A 2 1.64 7.65 -24.87
N ASP A 3 2.19 7.43 -26.09
CA ASP A 3 1.46 6.99 -27.29
C ASP A 3 1.11 5.48 -27.25
N LYS A 4 1.24 4.86 -26.07
CA LYS A 4 0.93 3.44 -25.88
C LYS A 4 -0.59 3.25 -25.81
N PRO A 5 -1.17 2.36 -26.64
CA PRO A 5 -2.60 2.09 -26.58
C PRO A 5 -2.98 1.56 -25.21
N LEU A 6 -4.04 2.11 -24.64
CA LEU A 6 -4.62 1.64 -23.38
C LEU A 6 -5.09 0.19 -23.54
N LYS A 7 -4.56 -0.69 -22.70
CA LYS A 7 -4.97 -2.09 -22.64
C LYS A 7 -6.01 -2.24 -21.54
N ILE A 8 -7.18 -2.71 -21.91
CA ILE A 8 -8.30 -2.96 -21.00
C ILE A 8 -8.38 -4.47 -20.74
N ASP A 9 -8.33 -4.84 -19.47
CA ASP A 9 -8.55 -6.20 -19.00
C ASP A 9 -9.88 -6.27 -18.23
N HIS A 10 -10.87 -6.89 -18.83
CA HIS A 10 -12.20 -7.02 -18.22
C HIS A 10 -12.22 -7.94 -17.00
N GLY A 11 -11.27 -8.89 -16.89
CA GLY A 11 -11.12 -9.79 -15.74
C GLY A 11 -10.46 -9.15 -14.52
N PHE A 12 -9.79 -8.01 -14.71
CA PHE A 12 -9.01 -7.39 -13.63
C PHE A 12 -9.84 -6.98 -12.41
N ARG A 13 -11.07 -6.50 -12.60
CA ARG A 13 -11.98 -6.18 -11.49
C ARG A 13 -12.41 -7.42 -10.72
N ASP A 14 -12.64 -8.52 -11.43
CA ASP A 14 -13.04 -9.78 -10.81
C ASP A 14 -11.88 -10.34 -9.99
N GLU A 15 -10.65 -10.24 -10.49
CA GLU A 15 -9.44 -10.60 -9.75
C GLU A 15 -9.31 -9.77 -8.46
N LEU A 16 -9.51 -8.45 -8.51
CA LEU A 16 -9.51 -7.60 -7.33
C LEU A 16 -10.69 -7.90 -6.40
N GLY A 17 -11.85 -8.25 -6.93
CA GLY A 17 -13.04 -8.62 -6.17
C GLY A 17 -12.86 -9.87 -5.31
N LEU A 18 -11.97 -10.79 -5.70
CA LEU A 18 -11.58 -11.95 -4.90
C LEU A 18 -10.76 -11.57 -3.65
N VAL A 19 -10.08 -10.42 -3.70
CA VAL A 19 -9.24 -9.90 -2.60
C VAL A 19 -10.01 -8.89 -1.73
N LEU A 20 -11.11 -8.34 -2.27
CA LEU A 20 -11.95 -7.34 -1.61
C LEU A 20 -13.34 -7.90 -1.33
N GLU A 21 -13.82 -7.75 -0.10
CA GLU A 21 -15.24 -7.97 0.20
C GLU A 21 -16.08 -6.86 -0.45
N GLY A 22 -16.51 -7.09 -1.70
CA GLY A 22 -17.60 -6.33 -2.30
C GLY A 22 -17.33 -5.62 -3.61
N ASP A 23 -18.39 -5.50 -4.42
CA ASP A 23 -18.46 -4.78 -5.69
C ASP A 23 -18.44 -3.24 -5.55
N GLY A 24 -17.98 -2.72 -4.42
CA GLY A 24 -18.06 -1.30 -4.06
C GLY A 24 -17.49 -0.37 -5.11
N VAL A 25 -16.45 -0.79 -5.84
CA VAL A 25 -15.82 0.02 -6.90
C VAL A 25 -16.79 0.42 -8.01
N ASN A 26 -17.79 -0.43 -8.30
CA ASN A 26 -18.78 -0.21 -9.35
C ASN A 26 -19.71 0.99 -9.09
N TYR A 27 -19.84 1.42 -7.84
CA TYR A 27 -20.66 2.56 -7.44
C TYR A 27 -19.90 3.89 -7.40
N CYS A 28 -18.67 3.92 -7.89
CA CYS A 28 -17.84 5.12 -7.88
C CYS A 28 -18.36 6.20 -8.83
N TYR A 29 -18.83 7.33 -8.28
CA TYR A 29 -19.30 8.49 -9.05
C TYR A 29 -18.19 9.33 -9.68
N GLN A 30 -16.93 9.03 -9.40
CA GLN A 30 -15.80 9.85 -9.86
C GLN A 30 -15.90 11.33 -9.38
N CYS A 31 -16.55 11.58 -8.23
CA CYS A 31 -16.80 12.92 -7.69
C CYS A 31 -15.55 13.66 -7.17
N GLY A 32 -14.47 12.92 -6.88
CA GLY A 32 -13.22 13.52 -6.42
C GLY A 32 -13.11 13.75 -4.90
N ALA A 33 -14.15 13.41 -4.09
CA ALA A 33 -14.10 13.58 -2.63
C ALA A 33 -12.87 12.89 -1.99
N CYS A 34 -12.45 11.75 -2.52
CA CYS A 34 -11.25 11.04 -2.08
C CYS A 34 -9.92 11.76 -2.38
N VAL A 35 -9.93 12.75 -3.28
CA VAL A 35 -8.74 13.55 -3.63
C VAL A 35 -8.63 14.78 -2.74
N GLY A 36 -9.75 15.44 -2.46
CA GLY A 36 -9.78 16.77 -1.81
C GLY A 36 -9.02 16.84 -0.49
N ASP A 37 -9.15 15.81 0.34
CA ASP A 37 -8.51 15.74 1.67
C ASP A 37 -7.36 14.72 1.72
N CYS A 38 -6.91 14.20 0.57
CA CYS A 38 -5.86 13.20 0.53
C CYS A 38 -4.47 13.82 0.78
N PRO A 39 -3.74 13.45 1.86
CA PRO A 39 -2.42 14.00 2.11
C PRO A 39 -1.43 13.62 1.01
N SER A 40 -1.47 12.41 0.48
CA SER A 40 -0.57 11.99 -0.60
C SER A 40 -0.82 12.76 -1.89
N ALA A 41 -2.09 12.98 -2.28
CA ALA A 41 -2.43 13.76 -3.47
C ALA A 41 -2.08 15.26 -3.32
N ARG A 42 -2.01 15.75 -2.09
CA ARG A 42 -1.62 17.14 -1.81
C ARG A 42 -0.13 17.41 -2.04
N PHE A 43 0.72 16.39 -1.81
CA PHE A 43 2.17 16.53 -1.88
C PHE A 43 2.81 15.82 -3.08
N SER A 44 2.05 15.02 -3.82
CA SER A 44 2.52 14.35 -5.02
C SER A 44 1.53 14.56 -6.16
N GLU A 45 1.97 15.21 -7.23
CA GLU A 45 1.17 15.44 -8.44
C GLU A 45 0.83 14.13 -9.17
N ASP A 46 1.67 13.11 -8.98
CA ASP A 46 1.51 11.80 -9.61
C ASP A 46 0.50 10.90 -8.89
N PHE A 47 0.17 11.17 -7.62
CA PHE A 47 -0.75 10.35 -6.84
C PHE A 47 -2.16 10.93 -6.85
N ASN A 48 -3.11 10.14 -7.35
CA ASN A 48 -4.50 10.55 -7.38
C ASN A 48 -5.43 9.35 -7.14
N PRO A 49 -6.07 9.24 -5.96
CA PRO A 49 -6.94 8.11 -5.65
C PRO A 49 -8.14 7.99 -6.58
N ARG A 50 -8.68 9.10 -7.11
CA ARG A 50 -9.76 9.07 -8.09
C ARG A 50 -9.31 8.44 -9.42
N GLN A 51 -8.08 8.74 -9.87
CA GLN A 51 -7.53 8.13 -11.09
C GLN A 51 -7.26 6.62 -10.89
N ILE A 52 -6.82 6.22 -9.70
CA ILE A 52 -6.67 4.80 -9.36
C ILE A 52 -8.03 4.11 -9.46
N MET A 53 -9.09 4.69 -8.86
CA MET A 53 -10.45 4.14 -8.96
C MET A 53 -10.93 4.04 -10.41
N LEU A 54 -10.63 5.06 -11.23
CA LEU A 54 -11.00 5.07 -12.65
C LEU A 54 -10.28 3.95 -13.41
N ALA A 55 -8.98 3.76 -13.17
CA ALA A 55 -8.20 2.71 -13.81
C ALA A 55 -8.73 1.31 -13.45
N VAL A 56 -9.11 1.08 -12.20
CA VAL A 56 -9.74 -0.17 -11.76
C VAL A 56 -11.10 -0.37 -12.43
N LEU A 57 -11.96 0.66 -12.46
CA LEU A 57 -13.28 0.59 -13.10
C LEU A 57 -13.20 0.18 -14.57
N TYR A 58 -12.22 0.69 -15.29
CA TYR A 58 -12.03 0.37 -16.72
C TYR A 58 -11.13 -0.84 -16.97
N GLY A 59 -10.61 -1.50 -15.93
CA GLY A 59 -9.70 -2.64 -16.10
C GLY A 59 -8.33 -2.25 -16.69
N MET A 60 -7.88 -1.02 -16.43
CA MET A 60 -6.57 -0.52 -16.88
C MET A 60 -5.47 -1.00 -15.92
N GLN A 61 -5.23 -2.30 -15.87
CA GLN A 61 -4.31 -2.91 -14.93
C GLN A 61 -2.89 -2.33 -15.01
N GLU A 62 -2.39 -2.08 -16.21
CA GLU A 62 -1.03 -1.56 -16.45
C GLU A 62 -0.79 -0.16 -15.85
N GLU A 63 -1.85 0.61 -15.57
CA GLU A 63 -1.77 1.94 -14.95
C GLU A 63 -1.62 1.89 -13.42
N VAL A 64 -2.05 0.80 -12.80
CA VAL A 64 -2.10 0.67 -11.33
C VAL A 64 -1.26 -0.47 -10.78
N VAL A 65 -0.89 -1.45 -11.61
CA VAL A 65 -0.05 -2.60 -11.22
C VAL A 65 1.27 -2.54 -11.98
N GLY A 66 2.37 -2.44 -11.26
CA GLY A 66 3.71 -2.42 -11.84
C GLY A 66 4.77 -1.92 -10.85
N PRO A 67 6.06 -2.04 -11.21
CA PRO A 67 7.17 -1.65 -10.33
C PRO A 67 7.18 -0.15 -10.00
N ASP A 68 6.69 0.69 -10.91
CA ASP A 68 6.61 2.15 -10.75
C ASP A 68 5.21 2.63 -10.34
N SER A 69 4.35 1.72 -9.88
CA SER A 69 2.97 2.02 -9.51
C SER A 69 2.89 3.11 -8.44
N LYS A 70 2.10 4.16 -8.75
CA LYS A 70 1.85 5.28 -7.82
C LYS A 70 0.95 4.87 -6.64
N VAL A 71 0.32 3.72 -6.70
CA VAL A 71 -0.49 3.13 -5.62
C VAL A 71 0.31 3.05 -4.30
N TRP A 72 1.62 2.80 -4.38
CA TRP A 72 2.52 2.74 -3.23
C TRP A 72 2.73 4.08 -2.50
N GLN A 73 2.39 5.20 -3.12
CA GLN A 73 2.47 6.52 -2.50
C GLN A 73 1.32 6.78 -1.50
N CYS A 74 0.33 5.88 -1.44
CA CYS A 74 -0.74 5.98 -0.46
C CYS A 74 -0.21 5.81 0.97
N SER A 75 -0.46 6.82 1.82
CA SER A 75 -0.06 6.84 3.24
C SER A 75 -0.99 6.02 4.16
N ASN A 76 -2.00 5.36 3.61
CA ASN A 76 -3.00 4.58 4.37
C ASN A 76 -3.68 5.39 5.49
N CYS A 77 -3.99 6.66 5.25
CA CYS A 77 -4.60 7.55 6.24
C CYS A 77 -6.12 7.36 6.43
N PHE A 78 -6.76 6.54 5.62
CA PHE A 78 -8.20 6.22 5.63
C PHE A 78 -9.16 7.41 5.38
N THR A 79 -8.69 8.63 5.15
CA THR A 79 -9.56 9.79 4.89
C THR A 79 -10.52 9.56 3.72
N CYS A 80 -10.08 8.90 2.66
CA CYS A 80 -10.95 8.58 1.51
C CYS A 80 -12.03 7.54 1.82
N PHE A 81 -11.86 6.75 2.87
CA PHE A 81 -12.89 5.84 3.38
C PHE A 81 -14.07 6.63 3.95
N ASP A 82 -13.77 7.57 4.86
CA ASP A 82 -14.81 8.36 5.54
C ASP A 82 -15.49 9.37 4.63
N ARG A 83 -14.75 9.88 3.62
CA ARG A 83 -15.25 10.93 2.71
C ARG A 83 -16.04 10.43 1.51
N CYS A 84 -16.08 9.12 1.27
CA CYS A 84 -16.75 8.58 0.09
C CYS A 84 -18.27 8.59 0.26
N PRO A 85 -19.05 9.39 -0.52
CA PRO A 85 -20.50 9.45 -0.38
C PRO A 85 -21.21 8.18 -0.86
N GLN A 86 -20.51 7.32 -1.59
CA GLN A 86 -21.01 6.04 -2.10
C GLN A 86 -20.44 4.83 -1.36
N GLU A 87 -19.74 5.05 -0.26
CA GLU A 87 -19.11 3.98 0.54
C GLU A 87 -18.24 2.99 -0.29
N VAL A 88 -17.67 3.49 -1.40
CA VAL A 88 -16.78 2.73 -2.28
C VAL A 88 -15.48 2.32 -1.58
N LYS A 89 -15.14 3.03 -0.49
CA LYS A 89 -13.95 2.75 0.33
C LYS A 89 -12.64 2.68 -0.50
N PRO A 90 -12.23 3.78 -1.17
CA PRO A 90 -11.09 3.75 -2.09
C PRO A 90 -9.79 3.21 -1.49
N ILE A 91 -9.61 3.35 -0.16
CA ILE A 91 -8.44 2.79 0.52
C ILE A 91 -8.40 1.25 0.48
N GLU A 92 -9.53 0.59 0.56
CA GLU A 92 -9.58 -0.88 0.49
C GLU A 92 -9.17 -1.36 -0.90
N VAL A 93 -9.61 -0.68 -1.95
CA VAL A 93 -9.15 -0.95 -3.33
C VAL A 93 -7.63 -0.75 -3.47
N ILE A 94 -7.10 0.32 -2.87
CA ILE A 94 -5.66 0.60 -2.86
C ILE A 94 -4.88 -0.49 -2.10
N ILE A 95 -5.40 -0.96 -0.97
CA ILE A 95 -4.80 -2.06 -0.19
C ILE A 95 -4.82 -3.35 -1.00
N ALA A 96 -5.92 -3.67 -1.66
CA ALA A 96 -6.00 -4.85 -2.52
C ALA A 96 -5.00 -4.80 -3.68
N LEU A 97 -4.85 -3.65 -4.33
CA LEU A 97 -3.82 -3.46 -5.36
C LEU A 97 -2.41 -3.68 -4.82
N LYS A 98 -2.12 -3.21 -3.60
CA LYS A 98 -0.82 -3.45 -2.94
C LYS A 98 -0.62 -4.93 -2.62
N ASN A 99 -1.65 -5.61 -2.13
CA ASN A 99 -1.59 -7.04 -1.83
C ASN A 99 -1.37 -7.85 -3.12
N LEU A 100 -2.15 -7.57 -4.17
CA LEU A 100 -1.98 -8.20 -5.48
C LEU A 100 -0.55 -8.01 -6.03
N MET A 101 0.01 -6.81 -5.90
CA MET A 101 1.38 -6.54 -6.30
C MET A 101 2.38 -7.30 -5.44
N GLY A 102 2.15 -7.37 -4.12
CA GLY A 102 2.98 -8.14 -3.19
C GLY A 102 3.02 -9.64 -3.51
N GLU A 103 1.85 -10.24 -3.78
CA GLU A 103 1.73 -11.64 -4.22
C GLU A 103 2.48 -11.93 -5.52
N ARG A 104 2.55 -10.94 -6.42
CA ARG A 104 3.30 -11.02 -7.68
C ARG A 104 4.79 -10.66 -7.55
N GLY A 105 5.28 -10.40 -6.33
CA GLY A 105 6.65 -9.95 -6.06
C GLY A 105 6.96 -8.54 -6.58
N ILE A 106 5.94 -7.74 -6.86
CA ILE A 106 6.07 -6.36 -7.35
C ILE A 106 6.00 -5.40 -6.17
N VAL A 107 7.12 -5.18 -5.50
CA VAL A 107 7.21 -4.24 -4.37
C VAL A 107 8.30 -3.19 -4.63
N PRO A 108 8.09 -1.92 -4.19
CA PRO A 108 9.14 -0.92 -4.27
C PRO A 108 10.35 -1.30 -3.42
N THR A 109 11.56 -1.04 -3.92
CA THR A 109 12.83 -1.32 -3.22
C THR A 109 12.89 -0.76 -1.79
N GLY A 110 12.16 0.33 -1.51
CA GLY A 110 12.07 0.90 -0.17
C GLY A 110 11.25 0.05 0.80
N VAL A 111 10.16 -0.56 0.33
CA VAL A 111 9.30 -1.47 1.11
C VAL A 111 10.04 -2.77 1.40
N ASP A 112 10.71 -3.32 0.41
CA ASP A 112 11.55 -4.52 0.50
C ASP A 112 12.58 -4.39 1.61
N ARG A 113 13.37 -3.31 1.58
CA ARG A 113 14.38 -3.01 2.62
C ARG A 113 13.79 -2.82 4.02
N LEU A 114 12.58 -2.27 4.11
CA LEU A 114 11.89 -2.08 5.38
C LEU A 114 11.45 -3.43 5.95
N VAL A 115 10.90 -4.32 5.12
CA VAL A 115 10.52 -5.68 5.50
C VAL A 115 11.75 -6.46 5.96
N ASP A 116 12.84 -6.46 5.18
CA ASP A 116 14.09 -7.11 5.55
C ASP A 116 14.62 -6.60 6.89
N GLY A 117 14.63 -5.28 7.09
CA GLY A 117 15.04 -4.68 8.34
C GLY A 117 14.18 -5.12 9.53
N LEU A 118 12.87 -5.20 9.33
CA LEU A 118 11.92 -5.66 10.34
C LEU A 118 12.15 -7.13 10.70
N LEU A 119 12.31 -8.00 9.71
CA LEU A 119 12.56 -9.43 9.92
C LEU A 119 13.89 -9.71 10.62
N GLN A 120 14.92 -8.91 10.36
CA GLN A 120 16.25 -9.08 10.95
C GLN A 120 16.35 -8.48 12.35
N THR A 121 15.69 -7.36 12.62
CA THR A 121 15.94 -6.57 13.84
C THR A 121 14.68 -6.29 14.67
N GLY A 122 13.51 -6.66 14.19
CA GLY A 122 12.21 -6.30 14.80
C GLY A 122 11.89 -4.80 14.72
N ARG A 123 12.61 -4.05 13.87
CA ARG A 123 12.48 -2.58 13.78
C ARG A 123 12.33 -2.13 12.34
N SER A 124 11.39 -1.25 12.10
CA SER A 124 11.18 -0.62 10.80
C SER A 124 12.24 0.44 10.44
N ALA A 125 12.96 0.94 11.44
CA ALA A 125 14.01 1.94 11.26
C ALA A 125 15.36 1.39 11.73
N LYS A 126 16.39 1.64 10.91
CA LYS A 126 17.75 1.24 11.25
C LYS A 126 18.28 2.04 12.44
N VAL A 127 18.67 1.34 13.48
CA VAL A 127 19.33 1.93 14.66
C VAL A 127 20.84 1.95 14.42
N THR A 128 21.43 3.14 14.49
CA THR A 128 22.86 3.37 14.28
C THR A 128 23.54 3.78 15.58
N SER A 129 24.89 3.72 15.62
CA SER A 129 25.68 4.24 16.74
C SER A 129 25.39 5.73 17.02
N ALA A 130 25.11 6.51 15.98
CA ALA A 130 24.69 7.91 16.13
C ALA A 130 23.34 8.02 16.85
N THR A 131 22.39 7.12 16.55
CA THR A 131 21.10 7.06 17.24
C THR A 131 21.29 6.78 18.73
N HIS A 132 22.14 5.82 19.09
CA HIS A 132 22.44 5.52 20.50
C HIS A 132 23.03 6.71 21.22
N ARG A 133 24.08 7.34 20.66
CA ARG A 133 24.72 8.52 21.22
C ARG A 133 23.73 9.66 21.44
N ARG A 134 22.87 9.94 20.44
CA ARG A 134 21.88 11.00 20.57
C ARG A 134 20.85 10.71 21.67
N ARG A 135 20.50 9.46 21.87
CA ARG A 135 19.59 9.06 22.96
C ARG A 135 20.24 9.27 24.34
N GLU A 136 21.52 8.91 24.47
CA GLU A 136 22.31 9.14 25.71
C GLU A 136 22.41 10.63 26.03
N GLU A 137 22.74 11.48 25.03
CA GLU A 137 22.77 12.94 25.18
C GLU A 137 21.44 13.53 25.67
N LEU A 138 20.32 12.92 25.27
CA LEU A 138 18.97 13.31 25.65
C LEU A 138 18.49 12.68 26.96
N GLY A 139 19.32 11.88 27.64
CA GLY A 139 18.96 11.16 28.85
C GLY A 139 17.86 10.12 28.66
N LEU A 140 17.67 9.60 27.43
CA LEU A 140 16.68 8.59 27.14
C LEU A 140 17.19 7.19 27.50
N PRO A 141 16.31 6.28 27.95
CA PRO A 141 16.70 4.92 28.29
C PRO A 141 17.23 4.19 27.05
N PRO A 142 18.09 3.17 27.24
CA PRO A 142 18.56 2.33 26.12
C PRO A 142 17.37 1.69 25.41
N LEU A 143 17.54 1.43 24.10
CA LEU A 143 16.52 0.72 23.35
C LEU A 143 16.45 -0.74 23.82
N PRO A 144 15.25 -1.28 24.07
CA PRO A 144 15.11 -2.69 24.44
C PRO A 144 15.59 -3.60 23.32
N GLU A 145 16.12 -4.76 23.69
CA GLU A 145 16.34 -5.83 22.70
C GLU A 145 15.00 -6.35 22.19
N VAL A 146 14.92 -6.65 20.91
CA VAL A 146 13.71 -7.19 20.28
C VAL A 146 13.98 -8.65 19.89
N ASP A 147 13.22 -9.57 20.46
CA ASP A 147 13.20 -10.95 20.04
C ASP A 147 12.31 -11.08 18.80
N VAL A 148 12.90 -11.41 17.65
CA VAL A 148 12.19 -11.59 16.38
C VAL A 148 11.66 -13.01 16.18
N ALA A 149 12.06 -13.98 16.98
CA ALA A 149 11.68 -15.37 16.79
C ALA A 149 10.17 -15.62 16.83
N PRO A 150 9.37 -15.00 17.71
CA PRO A 150 7.91 -15.15 17.68
C PRO A 150 7.28 -14.65 16.37
N MET A 151 7.78 -13.53 15.84
CA MET A 151 7.29 -12.96 14.58
C MET A 151 7.62 -13.86 13.39
N LEU A 152 8.85 -14.35 13.30
CA LEU A 152 9.27 -15.28 12.24
C LEU A 152 8.43 -16.57 12.27
N LYS A 153 8.16 -17.11 13.46
CA LYS A 153 7.32 -18.28 13.61
C LYS A 153 5.87 -18.06 13.13
N LEU A 154 5.31 -16.88 13.36
CA LEU A 154 3.97 -16.53 12.85
C LEU A 154 3.94 -16.48 11.33
N LEU A 155 4.98 -15.92 10.70
CA LEU A 155 5.09 -15.88 9.23
C LEU A 155 5.19 -17.28 8.62
N GLU A 156 5.99 -18.18 9.23
CA GLU A 156 6.08 -19.58 8.78
C GLU A 156 4.74 -20.32 8.84
N VAL A 157 3.90 -20.01 9.83
CA VAL A 157 2.57 -20.59 9.94
C VAL A 157 1.64 -20.03 8.86
N ALA A 158 1.66 -18.71 8.65
CA ALA A 158 0.85 -18.05 7.63
C ALA A 158 1.17 -18.52 6.21
N GLU A 159 2.46 -18.75 5.89
CA GLU A 159 2.88 -19.31 4.60
C GLU A 159 2.35 -20.73 4.35
N LYS A 160 2.24 -21.54 5.41
CA LYS A 160 1.72 -22.91 5.31
C LYS A 160 0.19 -22.97 5.18
N GLU A 161 -0.51 -21.99 5.71
CA GLU A 161 -1.98 -21.92 5.65
C GLU A 161 -2.47 -21.23 4.36
N GLY A 162 -1.62 -20.42 3.71
CA GLY A 162 -1.91 -19.72 2.46
C GLY A 162 -1.57 -20.47 1.17
N SER A 163 -1.03 -21.70 1.29
CA SER A 163 -0.71 -22.61 0.16
C SER A 163 -1.75 -23.70 0.06
#